data_3cfc871b8dc5a03c54d440ab9832a001
#
_entry.id   3cfc871b8dc5a03c54d440ab9832a001
#
_cell.length_a   1.000
_cell.length_b   1.000
_cell.length_c   1.000
_cell.angle_alpha   90.00
_cell.angle_beta   90.00
_cell.angle_gamma   90.00
#
_symmetry.space_group_name_H-M   'P 1'
#
loop_
_entity.id
_entity.type
_entity.pdbx_description
1 polymer ?
#
loop_
_entity_poly.entity_id
_entity_poly.type
_entity_poly.pdbx_seq_one_letter_code
_entity_poly.pdbx_strand_id
1 'polypeptide(L)'
;PIKEGGSFTSRHVTAIQDGIPIFSMQCSFHRRADTGIEHSDDMRAVPNPDDIPPTDTAALPPSSRALLAEWTDWDIRRVPADRYDHNPYTNSQQLVWFKTKNQLPDDETTHLCTLTYMSDMTLLHTALVPHPNHPVQLASLDHAIWFLRPFRADEWLLYDQISPSAHAGRALTHGRVFNQAGDLVASVTQEGLTRDLRTGQQSVPLKNLAPGQQ
;
A
#
# COMPACT_ATOMS: atom_id res chain seq x y z
N PRO A 1 26.79 -1.16 7.06
CA PRO A 1 26.15 0.08 7.55
C PRO A 1 26.66 1.28 6.75
N ILE A 2 25.78 2.29 6.50
CA ILE A 2 26.21 3.58 5.94
C ILE A 2 26.70 4.48 7.09
N LYS A 3 25.99 4.45 8.22
CA LYS A 3 26.31 5.23 9.41
C LYS A 3 25.77 4.54 10.65
N GLU A 4 26.56 4.54 11.73
CA GLU A 4 26.12 4.17 13.10
C GLU A 4 26.25 5.41 13.99
N GLY A 5 25.15 5.86 14.54
CA GLY A 5 25.07 6.99 15.48
C GLY A 5 24.40 6.58 16.78
N GLY A 6 24.47 7.45 17.80
CA GLY A 6 23.84 7.20 19.10
C GLY A 6 22.31 7.07 19.02
N SER A 7 21.65 7.97 18.28
CA SER A 7 20.18 7.99 18.12
C SER A 7 19.72 7.43 16.78
N PHE A 8 20.52 7.51 15.72
CA PHE A 8 20.15 7.09 14.37
C PHE A 8 21.16 6.12 13.77
N THR A 9 20.65 5.14 13.06
CA THR A 9 21.44 4.17 12.30
C THR A 9 20.89 4.04 10.88
N SER A 10 21.76 4.08 9.86
CA SER A 10 21.37 3.92 8.45
C SER A 10 21.97 2.66 7.86
N ARG A 11 21.17 1.96 7.07
CA ARG A 11 21.53 0.74 6.35
C ARG A 11 21.20 0.89 4.87
N HIS A 12 22.02 0.28 4.04
CA HIS A 12 21.74 0.06 2.62
C HIS A 12 21.65 -1.44 2.38
N VAL A 13 20.62 -1.85 1.68
CA VAL A 13 20.35 -3.24 1.29
C VAL A 13 20.30 -3.31 -0.22
N THR A 14 20.98 -4.29 -0.80
CA THR A 14 20.89 -4.60 -2.23
C THR A 14 20.52 -6.07 -2.37
N ALA A 15 19.46 -6.37 -3.10
CA ALA A 15 19.14 -7.73 -3.50
C ALA A 15 19.82 -8.03 -4.85
N ILE A 16 20.45 -9.22 -4.93
CA ILE A 16 21.19 -9.67 -6.12
C ILE A 16 20.61 -11.03 -6.55
N GLN A 17 20.26 -11.12 -7.83
CA GLN A 17 19.83 -12.35 -8.46
C GLN A 17 20.74 -12.64 -9.65
N ASP A 18 21.32 -13.83 -9.72
CA ASP A 18 22.25 -14.25 -10.80
C ASP A 18 23.38 -13.24 -11.07
N GLY A 19 23.93 -12.62 -10.00
CA GLY A 19 24.98 -11.62 -10.07
C GLY A 19 24.53 -10.21 -10.46
N ILE A 20 23.24 -10.00 -10.72
CA ILE A 20 22.66 -8.72 -11.13
C ILE A 20 21.90 -8.09 -9.96
N PRO A 21 22.17 -6.81 -9.57
CA PRO A 21 21.34 -6.09 -8.63
C PRO A 21 19.92 -5.90 -9.19
N ILE A 22 18.91 -6.41 -8.45
CA ILE A 22 17.51 -6.31 -8.84
C ILE A 22 16.69 -5.40 -7.95
N PHE A 23 17.24 -4.98 -6.79
CA PHE A 23 16.56 -4.12 -5.83
C PHE A 23 17.60 -3.42 -4.95
N SER A 24 17.28 -2.19 -4.57
CA SER A 24 18.11 -1.37 -3.66
C SER A 24 17.19 -0.65 -2.68
N MET A 25 17.55 -0.66 -1.40
CA MET A 25 16.78 -0.01 -0.33
C MET A 25 17.71 0.70 0.65
N GLN A 26 17.27 1.84 1.14
CA GLN A 26 17.90 2.53 2.27
C GLN A 26 16.93 2.54 3.45
N CYS A 27 17.41 2.12 4.62
CA CYS A 27 16.65 2.14 5.87
C CYS A 27 17.30 3.07 6.87
N SER A 28 16.50 3.83 7.60
CA SER A 28 16.90 4.64 8.75
C SER A 28 16.18 4.13 9.99
N PHE A 29 16.93 3.90 11.07
CA PHE A 29 16.41 3.44 12.34
C PHE A 29 16.66 4.51 13.39
N HIS A 30 15.65 4.79 14.22
CA HIS A 30 15.70 5.75 15.31
C HIS A 30 15.36 5.09 16.64
N ARG A 31 16.07 5.45 17.72
CA ARG A 31 15.69 5.05 19.08
C ARG A 31 14.50 5.89 19.54
N ARG A 32 13.39 5.24 19.91
CA ARG A 32 12.13 5.91 20.33
C ARG A 32 12.17 6.57 21.71
N ALA A 33 13.34 6.82 22.27
CA ALA A 33 13.47 7.41 23.61
C ALA A 33 13.50 8.95 23.61
N ASP A 34 13.55 9.58 22.45
CA ASP A 34 13.60 11.05 22.35
C ASP A 34 12.20 11.64 22.57
N THR A 35 12.16 12.85 23.18
CA THR A 35 10.93 13.64 23.37
C THR A 35 10.99 14.91 22.54
N GLY A 36 9.83 15.42 22.09
CA GLY A 36 9.77 16.60 21.24
C GLY A 36 8.35 17.13 21.05
N ILE A 37 8.15 17.84 19.95
CA ILE A 37 6.82 18.28 19.53
C ILE A 37 5.97 17.06 19.09
N GLU A 38 4.65 17.15 19.31
CA GLU A 38 3.73 16.08 18.97
C GLU A 38 2.51 16.64 18.25
N HIS A 39 2.18 16.07 17.10
CA HIS A 39 0.95 16.29 16.35
C HIS A 39 0.70 15.13 15.39
N SER A 40 -0.51 15.04 14.86
CA SER A 40 -0.95 14.04 13.90
C SER A 40 -2.10 14.56 13.07
N ASP A 41 -2.21 14.12 11.83
CA ASP A 41 -3.43 14.30 11.05
C ASP A 41 -4.55 13.46 11.67
N ASP A 42 -5.79 13.93 11.52
CA ASP A 42 -6.99 13.20 11.92
C ASP A 42 -7.33 12.10 10.89
N MET A 43 -7.81 10.97 11.38
CA MET A 43 -8.40 9.93 10.55
C MET A 43 -9.76 10.40 10.02
N ARG A 44 -10.01 10.20 8.73
CA ARG A 44 -11.34 10.47 8.16
C ARG A 44 -12.40 9.56 8.78
N ALA A 45 -13.62 10.10 8.97
CA ALA A 45 -14.77 9.32 9.41
C ALA A 45 -15.14 8.29 8.33
N VAL A 46 -15.13 7.02 8.71
CA VAL A 46 -15.44 5.87 7.85
C VAL A 46 -16.24 4.84 8.64
N PRO A 47 -17.02 3.99 7.96
CA PRO A 47 -17.67 2.85 8.61
C PRO A 47 -16.66 1.92 9.27
N ASN A 48 -17.11 1.25 10.34
CA ASN A 48 -16.32 0.17 10.93
C ASN A 48 -16.06 -0.91 9.87
N PRO A 49 -14.86 -1.50 9.81
CA PRO A 49 -14.56 -2.56 8.85
C PRO A 49 -15.53 -3.74 8.90
N ASP A 50 -16.09 -4.07 10.06
CA ASP A 50 -17.07 -5.16 10.20
C ASP A 50 -18.42 -4.84 9.57
N ASP A 51 -18.74 -3.56 9.35
CA ASP A 51 -19.93 -3.08 8.64
C ASP A 51 -19.76 -3.01 7.11
N ILE A 52 -18.58 -3.37 6.61
CA ILE A 52 -18.26 -3.39 5.18
C ILE A 52 -18.19 -4.86 4.74
N PRO A 53 -19.05 -5.31 3.81
CA PRO A 53 -19.00 -6.67 3.33
C PRO A 53 -17.65 -6.97 2.64
N PRO A 54 -17.16 -8.21 2.73
CA PRO A 54 -16.00 -8.63 1.94
C PRO A 54 -16.22 -8.37 0.45
N THR A 55 -15.16 -8.09 -0.28
CA THR A 55 -15.23 -7.88 -1.73
C THR A 55 -15.79 -9.12 -2.42
N ASP A 56 -16.87 -8.95 -3.20
CA ASP A 56 -17.38 -10.02 -4.05
C ASP A 56 -16.37 -10.27 -5.19
N THR A 57 -15.57 -11.30 -5.03
CA THR A 57 -14.54 -11.68 -6.00
C THR A 57 -15.12 -12.27 -7.28
N ALA A 58 -16.36 -12.78 -7.25
CA ALA A 58 -16.99 -13.38 -8.43
C ALA A 58 -17.32 -12.33 -9.52
N ALA A 59 -17.61 -11.09 -9.09
CA ALA A 59 -17.91 -9.98 -9.99
C ALA A 59 -16.66 -9.32 -10.61
N LEU A 60 -15.45 -9.69 -10.16
CA LEU A 60 -14.21 -9.07 -10.59
C LEU A 60 -13.65 -9.69 -11.89
N PRO A 61 -12.90 -8.91 -12.71
CA PRO A 61 -12.14 -9.43 -13.84
C PRO A 61 -11.20 -10.56 -13.42
N PRO A 62 -10.86 -11.51 -14.33
CA PRO A 62 -9.96 -12.64 -14.02
C PRO A 62 -8.59 -12.22 -13.46
N SER A 63 -8.01 -11.14 -13.97
CA SER A 63 -6.73 -10.59 -13.48
C SER A 63 -6.81 -10.11 -12.02
N SER A 64 -7.90 -9.41 -11.66
CA SER A 64 -8.13 -8.94 -10.30
C SER A 64 -8.40 -10.10 -9.34
N ARG A 65 -9.13 -11.13 -9.79
CA ARG A 65 -9.33 -12.35 -9.00
C ARG A 65 -8.04 -13.10 -8.73
N ALA A 66 -7.17 -13.23 -9.75
CA ALA A 66 -5.87 -13.88 -9.59
C ALA A 66 -4.97 -13.11 -8.61
N LEU A 67 -4.99 -11.78 -8.67
CA LEU A 67 -4.26 -10.94 -7.73
C LEU A 67 -4.77 -11.12 -6.29
N LEU A 68 -6.10 -11.09 -6.08
CA LEU A 68 -6.69 -11.31 -4.76
C LEU A 68 -6.45 -12.73 -4.23
N ALA A 69 -6.33 -13.73 -5.12
CA ALA A 69 -5.98 -15.09 -4.74
C ALA A 69 -4.56 -15.22 -4.18
N GLU A 70 -3.65 -14.32 -4.53
CA GLU A 70 -2.31 -14.25 -3.92
C GLU A 70 -2.34 -13.61 -2.51
N TRP A 71 -3.42 -12.91 -2.16
CA TRP A 71 -3.59 -12.21 -0.88
C TRP A 71 -4.55 -12.93 0.08
N THR A 72 -4.57 -14.25 0.04
CA THR A 72 -5.51 -15.07 0.84
C THR A 72 -5.33 -14.92 2.34
N ASP A 73 -4.14 -14.54 2.81
CA ASP A 73 -3.82 -14.33 4.23
C ASP A 73 -4.25 -12.95 4.76
N TRP A 74 -4.86 -12.13 3.89
CA TRP A 74 -5.29 -10.78 4.21
C TRP A 74 -6.81 -10.65 4.21
N ASP A 75 -7.34 -9.87 5.14
CA ASP A 75 -8.69 -9.33 5.06
C ASP A 75 -8.60 -7.88 4.56
N ILE A 76 -9.15 -7.62 3.38
CA ILE A 76 -9.08 -6.34 2.69
C ILE A 76 -10.50 -5.89 2.38
N ARG A 77 -10.90 -4.70 2.85
CA ARG A 77 -12.23 -4.14 2.65
C ARG A 77 -12.14 -2.72 2.15
N ARG A 78 -12.51 -2.50 0.91
CA ARG A 78 -12.59 -1.15 0.34
C ARG A 78 -13.83 -0.45 0.90
N VAL A 79 -13.63 0.76 1.47
CA VAL A 79 -14.74 1.60 1.91
C VAL A 79 -15.48 2.12 0.67
N PRO A 80 -16.82 1.93 0.57
CA PRO A 80 -17.60 2.48 -0.52
C PRO A 80 -17.46 3.99 -0.62
N ALA A 81 -17.37 4.52 -1.84
CA ALA A 81 -17.07 5.92 -2.08
C ALA A 81 -18.15 6.89 -1.55
N ASP A 82 -19.39 6.42 -1.42
CA ASP A 82 -20.52 7.17 -0.86
C ASP A 82 -20.58 7.12 0.68
N ARG A 83 -19.64 6.45 1.33
CA ARG A 83 -19.62 6.25 2.79
C ARG A 83 -18.47 6.95 3.51
N TYR A 84 -17.81 7.92 2.86
CA TYR A 84 -16.80 8.79 3.48
C TYR A 84 -16.78 10.16 2.80
N ASP A 85 -16.33 11.19 3.52
CA ASP A 85 -16.15 12.54 2.98
C ASP A 85 -14.97 12.58 2.03
N HIS A 86 -15.23 12.98 0.79
CA HIS A 86 -14.19 13.08 -0.24
C HIS A 86 -13.27 14.27 0.02
N ASN A 87 -11.97 14.06 -0.22
CA ASN A 87 -11.02 15.16 -0.31
C ASN A 87 -11.40 16.02 -1.53
N PRO A 88 -11.76 17.32 -1.36
CA PRO A 88 -12.22 18.15 -2.47
C PRO A 88 -11.13 18.50 -3.50
N TYR A 89 -9.88 18.23 -3.17
CA TYR A 89 -8.74 18.57 -4.04
C TYR A 89 -8.31 17.43 -4.98
N THR A 90 -8.92 16.26 -4.89
CA THR A 90 -8.61 15.14 -5.77
C THR A 90 -9.79 14.20 -5.99
N ASN A 91 -9.97 13.76 -7.23
CA ASN A 91 -10.91 12.68 -7.57
C ASN A 91 -10.25 11.29 -7.48
N SER A 92 -8.94 11.25 -7.33
CA SER A 92 -8.15 10.02 -7.28
C SER A 92 -7.88 9.67 -5.83
N GLN A 93 -8.86 9.04 -5.18
CA GLN A 93 -8.79 8.67 -3.77
C GLN A 93 -9.55 7.38 -3.49
N GLN A 94 -9.07 6.62 -2.52
CA GLN A 94 -9.77 5.46 -1.97
C GLN A 94 -9.35 5.22 -0.52
N LEU A 95 -10.23 4.58 0.24
CA LEU A 95 -9.97 4.15 1.59
C LEU A 95 -10.12 2.63 1.67
N VAL A 96 -9.17 1.98 2.32
CA VAL A 96 -9.13 0.52 2.42
C VAL A 96 -8.79 0.11 3.84
N TRP A 97 -9.68 -0.65 4.48
CA TRP A 97 -9.37 -1.37 5.69
C TRP A 97 -8.63 -2.66 5.37
N PHE A 98 -7.63 -2.99 6.16
CA PHE A 98 -6.89 -4.22 6.01
C PHE A 98 -6.30 -4.75 7.31
N LYS A 99 -6.09 -6.04 7.38
CA LYS A 99 -5.33 -6.75 8.41
C LYS A 99 -4.92 -8.13 7.92
N THR A 100 -4.01 -8.80 8.60
CA THR A 100 -3.83 -10.24 8.40
C THR A 100 -5.01 -11.00 9.01
N LYS A 101 -5.40 -12.13 8.39
CA LYS A 101 -6.46 -13.02 8.93
C LYS A 101 -6.00 -13.77 10.18
N ASN A 102 -4.72 -14.12 10.21
CA ASN A 102 -4.11 -14.84 11.31
C ASN A 102 -3.42 -13.86 12.26
N GLN A 103 -3.40 -14.23 13.54
CA GLN A 103 -2.63 -13.51 14.54
C GLN A 103 -1.13 -13.64 14.23
N LEU A 104 -0.41 -12.54 14.34
CA LEU A 104 1.04 -12.50 14.18
C LEU A 104 1.75 -12.64 15.54
N PRO A 105 3.00 -13.10 15.54
CA PRO A 105 3.85 -13.06 16.74
C PRO A 105 3.92 -11.65 17.34
N ASP A 106 4.08 -11.59 18.65
CA ASP A 106 4.27 -10.31 19.37
C ASP A 106 5.71 -9.79 19.22
N ASP A 107 6.07 -9.50 17.95
CA ASP A 107 7.38 -9.01 17.52
C ASP A 107 7.20 -7.81 16.60
N GLU A 108 7.71 -6.66 17.01
CA GLU A 108 7.61 -5.40 16.27
C GLU A 108 8.11 -5.53 14.81
N THR A 109 9.21 -6.24 14.61
CA THR A 109 9.81 -6.40 13.27
C THR A 109 8.85 -7.11 12.32
N THR A 110 8.14 -8.13 12.81
CA THR A 110 7.12 -8.84 12.04
C THR A 110 6.01 -7.90 11.60
N HIS A 111 5.48 -7.07 12.49
CA HIS A 111 4.43 -6.09 12.14
C HIS A 111 4.93 -5.04 11.15
N LEU A 112 6.16 -4.52 11.31
CA LEU A 112 6.76 -3.57 10.37
C LEU A 112 6.93 -4.18 8.98
N CYS A 113 7.46 -5.38 8.86
CA CYS A 113 7.64 -6.08 7.60
C CYS A 113 6.29 -6.39 6.93
N THR A 114 5.30 -6.81 7.72
CA THR A 114 3.95 -7.09 7.28
C THR A 114 3.27 -5.85 6.69
N LEU A 115 3.33 -4.70 7.38
CA LEU A 115 2.80 -3.44 6.85
C LEU A 115 3.57 -2.97 5.61
N THR A 116 4.90 -3.16 5.56
CA THR A 116 5.70 -2.82 4.37
C THR A 116 5.21 -3.57 3.15
N TYR A 117 4.98 -4.88 3.26
CA TYR A 117 4.41 -5.69 2.17
C TYR A 117 3.03 -5.19 1.76
N MET A 118 2.15 -4.96 2.72
CA MET A 118 0.80 -4.52 2.48
C MET A 118 0.69 -3.15 1.84
N SER A 119 1.58 -2.22 2.20
CA SER A 119 1.51 -0.83 1.76
C SER A 119 1.63 -0.68 0.24
N ASP A 120 2.16 -1.68 -0.46
CA ASP A 120 2.25 -1.73 -1.93
C ASP A 120 0.99 -2.33 -2.61
N MET A 121 0.19 -3.13 -1.88
CA MET A 121 -0.88 -3.95 -2.50
C MET A 121 -1.96 -3.13 -3.23
N THR A 122 -2.36 -1.96 -2.71
CA THR A 122 -3.48 -1.19 -3.24
C THR A 122 -3.13 0.23 -3.65
N LEU A 123 -1.97 0.74 -3.25
CA LEU A 123 -1.65 2.16 -3.33
C LEU A 123 -1.64 2.68 -4.77
N LEU A 124 -0.93 2.02 -5.69
CA LEU A 124 -0.84 2.46 -7.08
C LEU A 124 -2.20 2.41 -7.82
N HIS A 125 -3.09 1.49 -7.42
CA HIS A 125 -4.44 1.41 -7.99
C HIS A 125 -5.28 2.66 -7.73
N THR A 126 -4.94 3.47 -6.73
CA THR A 126 -5.61 4.74 -6.45
C THR A 126 -5.55 5.69 -7.64
N ALA A 127 -4.47 5.67 -8.42
CA ALA A 127 -4.34 6.48 -9.62
C ALA A 127 -5.38 6.12 -10.71
N LEU A 128 -5.95 4.91 -10.67
CA LEU A 128 -6.94 4.45 -11.64
C LEU A 128 -8.38 4.78 -11.26
N VAL A 129 -8.63 5.24 -10.04
CA VAL A 129 -10.00 5.53 -9.57
C VAL A 129 -10.76 6.46 -10.51
N PRO A 130 -10.20 7.57 -11.02
CA PRO A 130 -10.88 8.43 -11.99
C PRO A 130 -10.85 7.90 -13.44
N HIS A 131 -10.20 6.76 -13.67
CA HIS A 131 -10.02 6.15 -15.00
C HIS A 131 -10.55 4.70 -15.06
N PRO A 132 -11.80 4.44 -14.65
CA PRO A 132 -12.36 3.09 -14.68
C PRO A 132 -12.34 2.58 -16.12
N ASN A 133 -11.93 1.37 -16.36
CA ASN A 133 -11.85 0.73 -17.67
C ASN A 133 -10.71 1.22 -18.60
N HIS A 134 -9.79 2.06 -18.13
CA HIS A 134 -8.60 2.38 -18.91
C HIS A 134 -7.55 1.28 -18.72
N PRO A 135 -7.22 0.50 -19.77
CA PRO A 135 -6.30 -0.62 -19.65
C PRO A 135 -4.85 -0.13 -19.58
N VAL A 136 -4.20 -0.32 -18.44
CA VAL A 136 -2.81 0.09 -18.22
C VAL A 136 -1.95 -1.07 -17.75
N GLN A 137 -0.67 -0.99 -18.07
CA GLN A 137 0.38 -1.76 -17.43
C GLN A 137 0.77 -1.06 -16.13
N LEU A 138 0.69 -1.78 -15.00
CA LEU A 138 1.10 -1.30 -13.69
C LEU A 138 2.41 -1.94 -13.27
N ALA A 139 3.31 -1.14 -12.72
CA ALA A 139 4.51 -1.62 -12.01
C ALA A 139 5.01 -0.54 -11.06
N SER A 140 5.43 -0.94 -9.85
CA SER A 140 6.07 -0.04 -8.89
C SER A 140 7.45 0.38 -9.41
N LEU A 141 7.79 1.66 -9.30
CA LEU A 141 9.10 2.22 -9.64
C LEU A 141 9.94 2.49 -8.39
N ASP A 142 9.31 3.04 -7.37
CA ASP A 142 9.88 3.22 -6.04
C ASP A 142 8.80 3.04 -4.98
N HIS A 143 9.21 2.97 -3.72
CA HIS A 143 8.29 2.89 -2.59
C HIS A 143 9.00 3.39 -1.33
N ALA A 144 8.41 4.35 -0.64
CA ALA A 144 8.94 4.91 0.60
C ALA A 144 7.88 4.82 1.69
N ILE A 145 8.29 4.39 2.89
CA ILE A 145 7.41 4.27 4.06
C ILE A 145 8.09 4.85 5.30
N TRP A 146 7.35 5.62 6.08
CA TRP A 146 7.73 6.15 7.38
C TRP A 146 6.83 5.55 8.45
N PHE A 147 7.40 4.86 9.43
CA PHE A 147 6.71 4.35 10.59
C PHE A 147 6.72 5.41 11.69
N LEU A 148 5.56 5.84 12.13
CA LEU A 148 5.36 7.01 12.98
C LEU A 148 5.01 6.64 14.43
N ARG A 149 4.20 5.60 14.60
CA ARG A 149 3.73 5.11 15.91
C ARG A 149 3.66 3.58 15.93
N PRO A 150 3.68 2.95 17.12
CA PRO A 150 3.45 1.50 17.22
C PRO A 150 2.08 1.09 16.67
N PHE A 151 2.01 -0.10 16.09
CA PHE A 151 0.77 -0.68 15.56
C PHE A 151 0.88 -2.21 15.53
N ARG A 152 -0.24 -2.86 15.29
CA ARG A 152 -0.31 -4.29 14.96
C ARG A 152 -0.90 -4.45 13.56
N ALA A 153 -0.28 -5.26 12.71
CA ALA A 153 -0.76 -5.52 11.35
C ALA A 153 -1.81 -6.65 11.29
N ASP A 154 -2.04 -7.34 12.39
CA ASP A 154 -3.13 -8.31 12.60
C ASP A 154 -4.38 -7.68 13.25
N GLU A 155 -4.35 -6.37 13.49
CA GLU A 155 -5.50 -5.55 13.82
C GLU A 155 -5.88 -4.67 12.62
N TRP A 156 -7.14 -4.18 12.59
CA TRP A 156 -7.60 -3.36 11.49
C TRP A 156 -6.82 -2.04 11.39
N LEU A 157 -6.29 -1.78 10.20
CA LEU A 157 -5.63 -0.54 9.83
C LEU A 157 -6.39 0.09 8.65
N LEU A 158 -6.66 1.39 8.72
CA LEU A 158 -7.24 2.16 7.62
C LEU A 158 -6.14 2.77 6.77
N TYR A 159 -6.15 2.46 5.49
CA TYR A 159 -5.26 3.05 4.49
C TYR A 159 -6.00 4.10 3.67
N ASP A 160 -5.77 5.36 3.97
CA ASP A 160 -6.28 6.52 3.26
C ASP A 160 -5.31 6.89 2.14
N GLN A 161 -5.74 6.71 0.90
CA GLN A 161 -4.89 6.76 -0.30
C GLN A 161 -5.36 7.84 -1.26
N ILE A 162 -4.43 8.61 -1.81
CA ILE A 162 -4.66 9.59 -2.87
C ILE A 162 -3.62 9.47 -3.97
N SER A 163 -3.99 9.87 -5.20
CA SER A 163 -3.02 10.12 -6.28
C SER A 163 -3.12 11.58 -6.72
N PRO A 164 -2.15 12.42 -6.38
CA PRO A 164 -2.18 13.83 -6.75
C PRO A 164 -1.90 14.08 -8.23
N SER A 165 -1.25 13.13 -8.93
CA SER A 165 -0.85 13.32 -10.32
C SER A 165 -0.61 12.00 -11.04
N ALA A 166 -1.08 11.92 -12.29
CA ALA A 166 -0.65 10.92 -13.25
C ALA A 166 -0.33 11.63 -14.58
N HIS A 167 0.86 11.39 -15.13
CA HIS A 167 1.32 12.01 -16.38
C HIS A 167 2.46 11.19 -17.01
N ALA A 168 2.53 11.18 -18.35
CA ALA A 168 3.60 10.54 -19.12
C ALA A 168 3.84 9.06 -18.73
N GLY A 169 2.76 8.32 -18.50
CA GLY A 169 2.80 6.89 -18.17
C GLY A 169 3.30 6.58 -16.75
N ARG A 170 3.27 7.55 -15.84
CA ARG A 170 3.60 7.39 -14.42
C ARG A 170 2.53 8.03 -13.56
N ALA A 171 2.36 7.53 -12.33
CA ALA A 171 1.51 8.12 -11.32
C ALA A 171 2.25 8.20 -9.99
N LEU A 172 2.06 9.32 -9.28
CA LEU A 172 2.48 9.50 -7.90
C LEU A 172 1.29 9.21 -6.98
N THR A 173 1.54 8.47 -5.92
CA THR A 173 0.52 8.11 -4.93
C THR A 173 1.04 8.34 -3.51
N HIS A 174 0.12 8.74 -2.62
CA HIS A 174 0.39 8.93 -1.20
C HIS A 174 -0.63 8.17 -0.37
N GLY A 175 -0.18 7.66 0.76
CA GLY A 175 -1.04 6.95 1.69
C GLY A 175 -0.74 7.29 3.13
N ARG A 176 -1.79 7.36 3.96
CA ARG A 176 -1.74 7.49 5.40
C ARG A 176 -2.38 6.26 6.02
N VAL A 177 -1.69 5.62 6.94
CA VAL A 177 -2.18 4.43 7.62
C VAL A 177 -2.54 4.79 9.05
N PHE A 178 -3.78 4.50 9.44
CA PHE A 178 -4.31 4.76 10.77
C PHE A 178 -4.69 3.45 11.47
N ASN A 179 -4.51 3.38 12.78
CA ASN A 179 -5.10 2.31 13.57
C ASN A 179 -6.58 2.62 13.89
N GLN A 180 -7.30 1.68 14.53
CA GLN A 180 -8.72 1.89 14.89
C GLN A 180 -8.94 2.97 15.94
N ALA A 181 -7.92 3.36 16.69
CA ALA A 181 -7.99 4.48 17.65
C ALA A 181 -7.88 5.85 16.94
N GLY A 182 -7.55 5.87 15.64
CA GLY A 182 -7.36 7.08 14.86
C GLY A 182 -5.93 7.61 14.86
N ASP A 183 -4.97 6.87 15.43
CA ASP A 183 -3.58 7.29 15.40
C ASP A 183 -2.97 7.06 14.01
N LEU A 184 -2.28 8.05 13.47
CA LEU A 184 -1.48 7.93 12.26
C LEU A 184 -0.23 7.10 12.56
N VAL A 185 -0.19 5.86 12.07
CA VAL A 185 0.89 4.89 12.37
C VAL A 185 1.95 4.83 11.28
N ALA A 186 1.59 5.12 10.04
CA ALA A 186 2.55 5.18 8.93
C ALA A 186 2.11 6.15 7.84
N SER A 187 3.11 6.65 7.08
CA SER A 187 2.91 7.41 5.85
C SER A 187 3.70 6.75 4.72
N VAL A 188 3.10 6.71 3.53
CA VAL A 188 3.63 6.01 2.37
C VAL A 188 3.61 6.91 1.15
N THR A 189 4.63 6.80 0.30
CA THR A 189 4.68 7.46 -1.01
C THR A 189 5.24 6.49 -2.04
N GLN A 190 4.64 6.45 -3.22
CA GLN A 190 5.05 5.55 -4.29
C GLN A 190 4.89 6.24 -5.65
N GLU A 191 5.89 6.14 -6.50
CA GLU A 191 5.74 6.37 -7.93
C GLU A 191 5.58 5.01 -8.62
N GLY A 192 4.67 4.93 -9.59
CA GLY A 192 4.45 3.72 -10.38
C GLY A 192 4.23 3.99 -11.84
N LEU A 193 4.53 2.98 -12.66
CA LEU A 193 4.22 2.94 -14.07
C LEU A 193 2.71 2.79 -14.29
N THR A 194 2.14 3.57 -15.21
CA THR A 194 0.72 3.53 -15.61
C THR A 194 0.63 3.71 -17.13
N ARG A 195 1.41 2.96 -17.89
CA ARG A 195 1.43 3.05 -19.35
C ARG A 195 0.21 2.38 -19.97
N ASP A 196 -0.26 2.93 -21.07
CA ASP A 196 -1.27 2.26 -21.90
C ASP A 196 -0.85 0.83 -22.23
N LEU A 197 -1.78 -0.09 -22.09
CA LEU A 197 -1.54 -1.50 -22.32
C LEU A 197 -1.32 -1.75 -23.83
N ARG A 198 -0.21 -2.35 -24.21
CA ARG A 198 0.07 -2.73 -25.57
C ARG A 198 -0.55 -4.10 -25.88
N THR A 199 -0.88 -4.34 -27.14
CA THR A 199 -1.41 -5.63 -27.60
C THR A 199 -0.52 -6.79 -27.14
N GLY A 200 -1.10 -7.77 -26.45
CA GLY A 200 -0.39 -8.95 -25.92
C GLY A 200 0.32 -8.73 -24.57
N GLN A 201 0.24 -7.55 -23.96
CA GLN A 201 0.75 -7.31 -22.62
C GLN A 201 -0.30 -7.61 -21.54
N GLN A 202 0.16 -8.00 -20.37
CA GLN A 202 -0.67 -8.14 -19.16
C GLN A 202 -0.64 -6.83 -18.36
N SER A 203 -1.77 -6.47 -17.77
CA SER A 203 -1.91 -5.28 -16.94
C SER A 203 -1.00 -5.37 -15.70
N VAL A 204 -1.01 -6.52 -15.03
CA VAL A 204 -0.08 -6.86 -13.95
C VAL A 204 0.57 -8.18 -14.34
N PRO A 205 1.90 -8.32 -14.30
CA PRO A 205 2.59 -9.58 -14.63
C PRO A 205 2.38 -10.59 -13.50
N LEU A 206 1.25 -11.30 -13.53
CA LEU A 206 0.94 -12.39 -12.60
C LEU A 206 1.50 -13.70 -13.16
N LYS A 207 2.26 -14.44 -12.36
CA LYS A 207 2.92 -15.69 -12.75
C LYS A 207 1.95 -16.79 -13.19
N ASN A 208 0.68 -16.72 -12.78
CA ASN A 208 -0.31 -17.79 -12.93
C ASN A 208 -1.41 -17.52 -13.97
N LEU A 209 -1.34 -16.43 -14.71
CA LEU A 209 -2.27 -16.17 -15.83
C LEU A 209 -1.67 -16.64 -17.14
N ALA A 210 -2.30 -17.63 -17.76
CA ALA A 210 -1.96 -18.01 -19.13
C ALA A 210 -2.21 -16.84 -20.10
N PRO A 211 -1.35 -16.65 -21.12
CA PRO A 211 -1.58 -15.64 -22.15
C PRO A 211 -2.97 -15.82 -22.78
N GLY A 212 -3.82 -14.78 -22.74
CA GLY A 212 -5.16 -14.80 -23.33
C GLY A 212 -6.34 -14.91 -22.34
N GLN A 213 -6.10 -15.00 -21.05
CA GLN A 213 -7.14 -14.96 -20.00
C GLN A 213 -7.27 -13.57 -19.35
N GLN A 214 -7.28 -12.51 -20.16
CA GLN A 214 -7.47 -11.12 -19.69
C GLN A 214 -8.92 -10.69 -19.80
#